data_c2525615a7c111485c768d0573770577
#
_entry.id   c2525615a7c111485c768d0573770577
#
_cell.length_a   1.000
_cell.length_b   1.000
_cell.length_c   1.000
_cell.angle_alpha   90.00
_cell.angle_beta   90.00
_cell.angle_gamma   90.00
#
_symmetry.space_group_name_H-M   'P 1'
#
loop_
_entity.id
_entity.type
_entity.pdbx_description
1 polymer ?
#
loop_
_entity_poly.entity_id
_entity_poly.type
_entity_poly.pdbx_seq_one_letter_code
_entity_poly.pdbx_strand_id
1 'polypeptide(L)'
;MTRPGDRFRALARRVCGPSAMERLVDPAIADLQCEHADAIRRGQLWRSRRVLVDGYVAIWKVTLLAASVSATREQATMDNRAVVRTTVFAAIAMIVLTALLVVPPLRQFSARVDAKTLIEIIWYLLPQALAVALPMGIVFGILLGLRGRIATPRVRGIVATLAIVCAVASLVNVGWILPAGNQKFRELAFQVVGGESRVYLSRGMNELTLVELASLSTFEFNFRLALALSPLALGFLSLSVAAISPGRRRTITATAMALTICVAFYVLLYFARQNSAYKLGPAMMAWGPDLAFAATALLLYLRRPTRSAASVGEQIVNGH
;
A
#
# COMPACT_ATOMS: atom_id res chain seq x y z
N MET A 1 -0.35 -8.29 -55.45
CA MET A 1 -0.09 -6.89 -55.03
C MET A 1 -0.63 -6.67 -53.65
N THR A 2 0.19 -6.26 -52.68
CA THR A 2 -0.25 -5.93 -51.30
C THR A 2 -1.04 -4.63 -51.31
N ARG A 3 -2.20 -4.60 -50.67
CA ARG A 3 -3.04 -3.39 -50.59
C ARG A 3 -2.32 -2.30 -49.77
N PRO A 4 -2.53 -1.00 -50.09
CA PRO A 4 -1.98 0.08 -49.27
C PRO A 4 -2.41 -0.07 -47.79
N GLY A 5 -1.49 0.09 -46.85
CA GLY A 5 -1.78 -0.02 -45.41
C GLY A 5 -1.63 -1.42 -44.81
N ASP A 6 -1.55 -2.52 -45.58
CA ASP A 6 -1.45 -3.90 -45.01
C ASP A 6 -0.19 -4.09 -44.13
N ARG A 7 0.97 -3.56 -44.58
CA ARG A 7 2.21 -3.60 -43.81
C ARG A 7 2.08 -2.79 -42.51
N PHE A 8 1.39 -1.67 -42.60
CA PHE A 8 1.14 -0.81 -41.44
C PHE A 8 0.18 -1.48 -40.44
N ARG A 9 -0.84 -2.18 -40.93
CA ARG A 9 -1.74 -2.98 -40.08
C ARG A 9 -0.97 -4.01 -39.26
N ALA A 10 -0.01 -4.71 -39.86
CA ALA A 10 0.84 -5.68 -39.17
C ALA A 10 1.70 -5.04 -38.08
N LEU A 11 2.23 -3.84 -38.32
CA LEU A 11 3.00 -3.07 -37.35
C LEU A 11 2.10 -2.56 -36.20
N ALA A 12 0.97 -1.97 -36.54
CA ALA A 12 0.02 -1.44 -35.56
C ALA A 12 -0.52 -2.51 -34.60
N ARG A 13 -0.75 -3.75 -35.04
CA ARG A 13 -1.14 -4.89 -34.20
C ARG A 13 -0.13 -5.23 -33.10
N ARG A 14 1.16 -4.89 -33.27
CA ARG A 14 2.19 -5.12 -32.25
C ARG A 14 2.15 -4.08 -31.13
N VAL A 15 1.60 -2.91 -31.41
CA VAL A 15 1.66 -1.73 -30.53
C VAL A 15 0.29 -1.39 -29.93
N CYS A 16 -0.79 -1.66 -30.65
CA CYS A 16 -2.17 -1.36 -30.26
C CYS A 16 -2.90 -2.61 -29.78
N GLY A 17 -3.73 -2.46 -28.75
CA GLY A 17 -4.62 -3.54 -28.30
C GLY A 17 -5.75 -3.83 -29.29
N PRO A 18 -6.40 -5.04 -29.23
CA PRO A 18 -7.40 -5.47 -30.20
C PRO A 18 -8.55 -4.48 -30.39
N SER A 19 -9.07 -3.92 -29.31
CA SER A 19 -10.18 -2.96 -29.35
C SER A 19 -9.81 -1.62 -29.98
N ALA A 20 -8.54 -1.20 -29.89
CA ALA A 20 -8.05 0.01 -30.52
C ALA A 20 -7.79 -0.22 -32.02
N MET A 21 -7.38 -1.42 -32.39
CA MET A 21 -7.26 -1.82 -33.80
C MET A 21 -8.62 -1.75 -34.51
N GLU A 22 -9.64 -2.40 -33.95
CA GLU A 22 -10.98 -2.44 -34.55
C GLU A 22 -11.65 -1.07 -34.65
N ARG A 23 -11.51 -0.23 -33.62
CA ARG A 23 -12.26 1.02 -33.54
C ARG A 23 -11.58 2.21 -34.22
N LEU A 24 -10.27 2.20 -34.33
CA LEU A 24 -9.51 3.38 -34.77
C LEU A 24 -8.63 3.07 -35.99
N VAL A 25 -7.83 2.00 -35.96
CA VAL A 25 -6.81 1.76 -36.98
C VAL A 25 -7.39 1.11 -38.22
N ASP A 26 -8.21 0.06 -38.08
CA ASP A 26 -8.80 -0.65 -39.21
C ASP A 26 -9.74 0.22 -40.05
N PRO A 27 -10.62 1.09 -39.48
CA PRO A 27 -11.37 2.06 -40.28
C PRO A 27 -10.51 3.04 -41.03
N ALA A 28 -9.47 3.59 -40.40
CA ALA A 28 -8.57 4.54 -41.07
C ALA A 28 -7.80 3.90 -42.24
N ILE A 29 -7.44 2.62 -42.14
CA ILE A 29 -6.84 1.87 -43.25
C ILE A 29 -7.85 1.62 -44.39
N ALA A 30 -9.12 1.29 -44.03
CA ALA A 30 -10.18 1.08 -45.00
C ALA A 30 -10.48 2.36 -45.79
N ASP A 31 -10.53 3.51 -45.14
CA ASP A 31 -10.73 4.82 -45.75
C ASP A 31 -9.59 5.13 -46.74
N LEU A 32 -8.33 4.94 -46.33
CA LEU A 32 -7.18 5.11 -47.21
C LEU A 32 -7.28 4.22 -48.47
N GLN A 33 -7.67 2.94 -48.30
CA GLN A 33 -7.79 2.01 -49.44
C GLN A 33 -8.91 2.42 -50.38
N CYS A 34 -10.02 2.92 -49.89
CA CYS A 34 -11.15 3.40 -50.65
C CYS A 34 -10.79 4.65 -51.46
N GLU A 35 -10.24 5.67 -50.82
CA GLU A 35 -9.86 6.94 -51.47
C GLU A 35 -8.76 6.70 -52.53
N HIS A 36 -7.78 5.84 -52.25
CA HIS A 36 -6.74 5.50 -53.17
C HIS A 36 -7.28 4.77 -54.42
N ALA A 37 -8.18 3.81 -54.22
CA ALA A 37 -8.84 3.07 -55.30
C ALA A 37 -9.68 4.00 -56.20
N ASP A 38 -10.38 4.96 -55.59
CA ASP A 38 -11.16 5.97 -56.30
C ASP A 38 -10.32 6.91 -57.14
N ALA A 39 -9.18 7.36 -56.60
CA ALA A 39 -8.22 8.20 -57.36
C ALA A 39 -7.63 7.45 -58.57
N ILE A 40 -7.33 6.16 -58.42
CA ILE A 40 -6.85 5.32 -59.54
C ILE A 40 -7.94 5.14 -60.59
N ARG A 41 -9.18 4.82 -60.21
CA ARG A 41 -10.32 4.64 -61.13
C ARG A 41 -10.59 5.89 -61.96
N ARG A 42 -10.36 7.08 -61.43
CA ARG A 42 -10.52 8.36 -62.11
C ARG A 42 -9.28 8.77 -62.94
N GLY A 43 -8.24 7.91 -63.03
CA GLY A 43 -7.01 8.22 -63.78
C GLY A 43 -6.13 9.30 -63.18
N GLN A 44 -6.40 9.71 -61.92
CA GLN A 44 -5.72 10.82 -61.26
C GLN A 44 -4.45 10.34 -60.51
N LEU A 45 -3.40 9.98 -61.24
CA LEU A 45 -2.19 9.41 -60.66
C LEU A 45 -1.51 10.29 -59.61
N TRP A 46 -1.48 11.61 -59.84
CA TRP A 46 -0.91 12.56 -58.87
C TRP A 46 -1.71 12.63 -57.58
N ARG A 47 -3.04 12.65 -57.68
CA ARG A 47 -3.96 12.63 -56.54
C ARG A 47 -3.85 11.32 -55.75
N SER A 48 -3.70 10.19 -56.44
CA SER A 48 -3.49 8.88 -55.82
C SER A 48 -2.21 8.86 -54.96
N ARG A 49 -1.10 9.44 -55.41
CA ARG A 49 0.13 9.55 -54.61
C ARG A 49 -0.04 10.44 -53.38
N ARG A 50 -0.74 11.57 -53.53
CA ARG A 50 -1.02 12.49 -52.44
C ARG A 50 -1.91 11.84 -51.37
N VAL A 51 -2.97 11.15 -51.78
CA VAL A 51 -3.84 10.38 -50.88
C VAL A 51 -3.06 9.34 -50.09
N LEU A 52 -2.09 8.65 -50.69
CA LEU A 52 -1.22 7.72 -49.99
C LEU A 52 -0.42 8.40 -48.86
N VAL A 53 0.24 9.52 -49.18
CA VAL A 53 1.08 10.24 -48.20
C VAL A 53 0.23 10.75 -47.03
N ASP A 54 -0.85 11.48 -47.35
CA ASP A 54 -1.76 12.05 -46.35
C ASP A 54 -2.42 10.96 -45.51
N GLY A 55 -2.82 9.85 -46.12
CA GLY A 55 -3.42 8.70 -45.45
C GLY A 55 -2.44 7.99 -44.51
N TYR A 56 -1.19 7.79 -44.93
CA TYR A 56 -0.18 7.22 -44.01
C TYR A 56 0.13 8.11 -42.82
N VAL A 57 0.17 9.44 -43.01
CA VAL A 57 0.34 10.41 -41.91
C VAL A 57 -0.87 10.35 -40.96
N ALA A 58 -2.09 10.26 -41.48
CA ALA A 58 -3.30 10.13 -40.69
C ALA A 58 -3.33 8.82 -39.88
N ILE A 59 -3.03 7.68 -40.51
CA ILE A 59 -2.94 6.38 -39.87
C ILE A 59 -1.85 6.38 -38.80
N TRP A 60 -0.71 7.00 -39.03
CA TRP A 60 0.36 7.14 -38.04
C TRP A 60 -0.12 7.91 -36.77
N LYS A 61 -0.78 9.06 -36.98
CA LYS A 61 -1.36 9.84 -35.85
C LYS A 61 -2.38 9.02 -35.08
N VAL A 62 -3.30 8.33 -35.77
CA VAL A 62 -4.31 7.46 -35.15
C VAL A 62 -3.68 6.32 -34.38
N THR A 63 -2.61 5.70 -34.91
CA THR A 63 -1.90 4.59 -34.24
C THR A 63 -1.19 5.07 -32.97
N LEU A 64 -0.54 6.24 -33.00
CA LEU A 64 0.08 6.82 -31.81
C LEU A 64 -0.96 7.15 -30.73
N LEU A 65 -2.11 7.70 -31.12
CA LEU A 65 -3.22 7.96 -30.19
C LEU A 65 -3.77 6.65 -29.63
N ALA A 66 -4.01 5.64 -30.47
CA ALA A 66 -4.50 4.33 -30.07
C ALA A 66 -3.54 3.61 -29.11
N ALA A 67 -2.23 3.71 -29.37
CA ALA A 67 -1.20 3.14 -28.50
C ALA A 67 -1.18 3.84 -27.12
N SER A 68 -1.27 5.17 -27.07
CA SER A 68 -1.32 5.92 -25.82
C SER A 68 -2.57 5.59 -24.98
N VAL A 69 -3.73 5.48 -25.63
CA VAL A 69 -4.99 5.10 -24.96
C VAL A 69 -4.96 3.65 -24.47
N SER A 70 -4.39 2.73 -25.24
CA SER A 70 -4.25 1.32 -24.84
C SER A 70 -3.30 1.17 -23.64
N ALA A 71 -2.16 1.85 -23.66
CA ALA A 71 -1.19 1.84 -22.57
C ALA A 71 -1.78 2.39 -21.25
N THR A 72 -2.53 3.49 -21.32
CA THR A 72 -3.20 4.08 -20.13
C THR A 72 -4.28 3.17 -19.56
N ARG A 73 -5.05 2.48 -20.40
CA ARG A 73 -6.10 1.55 -19.93
C ARG A 73 -5.51 0.30 -19.31
N GLU A 74 -4.47 -0.28 -19.89
CA GLU A 74 -3.78 -1.44 -19.31
C GLU A 74 -3.10 -1.09 -17.99
N GLN A 75 -2.47 0.07 -17.90
CA GLN A 75 -1.87 0.57 -16.67
C GLN A 75 -2.92 0.80 -15.59
N ALA A 76 -4.07 1.38 -15.91
CA ALA A 76 -5.17 1.56 -14.95
C ALA A 76 -5.72 0.23 -14.40
N THR A 77 -5.81 -0.82 -15.23
CA THR A 77 -6.24 -2.15 -14.77
C THR A 77 -5.19 -2.82 -13.88
N MET A 78 -3.90 -2.66 -14.18
CA MET A 78 -2.79 -3.15 -13.35
C MET A 78 -2.75 -2.43 -12.00
N ASP A 79 -2.95 -1.12 -11.98
CA ASP A 79 -3.00 -0.30 -10.77
C ASP A 79 -4.15 -0.72 -9.86
N ASN A 80 -5.36 -0.92 -10.42
CA ASN A 80 -6.50 -1.36 -9.64
C ASN A 80 -6.26 -2.75 -9.01
N ARG A 81 -5.66 -3.69 -9.73
CA ARG A 81 -5.28 -5.01 -9.19
C ARG A 81 -4.23 -4.89 -8.07
N ALA A 82 -3.27 -3.99 -8.19
CA ALA A 82 -2.28 -3.76 -7.16
C ALA A 82 -2.91 -3.19 -5.88
N VAL A 83 -3.82 -2.22 -6.02
CA VAL A 83 -4.58 -1.64 -4.91
C VAL A 83 -5.42 -2.69 -4.19
N VAL A 84 -6.23 -3.45 -4.94
CA VAL A 84 -7.08 -4.51 -4.36
C VAL A 84 -6.22 -5.53 -3.59
N ARG A 85 -5.11 -5.97 -4.17
CA ARG A 85 -4.19 -6.89 -3.48
C ARG A 85 -3.64 -6.28 -2.19
N THR A 86 -3.18 -5.03 -2.23
CA THR A 86 -2.63 -4.35 -1.05
C THR A 86 -3.66 -4.29 0.07
N THR A 87 -4.90 -3.91 -0.25
CA THR A 87 -5.99 -3.84 0.73
C THR A 87 -6.36 -5.22 1.29
N VAL A 88 -6.47 -6.23 0.42
CA VAL A 88 -6.80 -7.61 0.84
C VAL A 88 -5.70 -8.18 1.74
N PHE A 89 -4.43 -8.06 1.36
CA PHE A 89 -3.33 -8.55 2.20
C PHE A 89 -3.22 -7.79 3.52
N ALA A 90 -3.47 -6.47 3.54
CA ALA A 90 -3.54 -5.69 4.77
C ALA A 90 -4.65 -6.20 5.69
N ALA A 91 -5.86 -6.41 5.16
CA ALA A 91 -7.00 -6.92 5.91
C ALA A 91 -6.73 -8.33 6.46
N ILE A 92 -6.22 -9.25 5.64
CA ILE A 92 -5.86 -10.61 6.08
C ILE A 92 -4.80 -10.56 7.18
N ALA A 93 -3.74 -9.76 7.00
CA ALA A 93 -2.70 -9.62 8.01
C ALA A 93 -3.25 -9.06 9.33
N MET A 94 -4.11 -8.04 9.27
CA MET A 94 -4.77 -7.49 10.47
C MET A 94 -5.61 -8.54 11.18
N ILE A 95 -6.42 -9.32 10.46
CA ILE A 95 -7.25 -10.37 11.06
C ILE A 95 -6.38 -11.43 11.73
N VAL A 96 -5.36 -11.94 11.02
CA VAL A 96 -4.47 -12.97 11.54
C VAL A 96 -3.70 -12.47 12.77
N LEU A 97 -3.14 -11.27 12.73
CA LEU A 97 -2.40 -10.67 13.83
C LEU A 97 -3.31 -10.42 15.05
N THR A 98 -4.52 -9.90 14.81
CA THR A 98 -5.51 -9.72 15.86
C THR A 98 -5.86 -11.04 16.54
N ALA A 99 -6.10 -12.10 15.75
CA ALA A 99 -6.38 -13.43 16.29
C ALA A 99 -5.20 -13.98 17.09
N LEU A 100 -3.96 -13.84 16.60
CA LEU A 100 -2.74 -14.26 17.29
C LEU A 100 -2.53 -13.55 18.63
N LEU A 101 -2.95 -12.28 18.73
CA LEU A 101 -2.81 -11.49 19.96
C LEU A 101 -3.94 -11.76 20.96
N VAL A 102 -5.14 -12.09 20.48
CA VAL A 102 -6.32 -12.32 21.34
C VAL A 102 -6.39 -13.76 21.88
N VAL A 103 -6.01 -14.75 21.08
CA VAL A 103 -6.13 -16.18 21.44
C VAL A 103 -5.33 -16.59 22.69
N PRO A 104 -4.06 -16.18 22.90
CA PRO A 104 -3.30 -16.59 24.07
C PRO A 104 -3.92 -16.15 25.40
N PRO A 105 -4.31 -14.87 25.59
CA PRO A 105 -5.00 -14.46 26.83
C PRO A 105 -6.33 -15.19 27.02
N LEU A 106 -7.09 -15.44 25.95
CA LEU A 106 -8.36 -16.15 26.05
C LEU A 106 -8.23 -17.55 26.62
N ARG A 107 -7.16 -18.28 26.28
CA ARG A 107 -6.92 -19.62 26.84
C ARG A 107 -6.80 -19.63 28.36
N GLN A 108 -6.35 -18.55 28.97
CA GLN A 108 -6.22 -18.44 30.43
C GLN A 108 -7.59 -18.32 31.13
N PHE A 109 -8.57 -17.73 30.44
CA PHE A 109 -9.91 -17.51 30.96
C PHE A 109 -10.91 -18.60 30.55
N SER A 110 -10.72 -19.27 29.41
CA SER A 110 -11.68 -20.20 28.82
C SER A 110 -12.13 -21.35 29.72
N ALA A 111 -11.29 -21.78 30.67
CA ALA A 111 -11.61 -22.82 31.60
C ALA A 111 -12.42 -22.34 32.86
N ARG A 112 -12.58 -21.01 33.00
CA ARG A 112 -13.13 -20.42 34.23
C ARG A 112 -14.38 -19.57 34.02
N VAL A 113 -14.74 -19.28 32.77
CA VAL A 113 -15.84 -18.37 32.45
C VAL A 113 -16.81 -19.01 31.45
N ASP A 114 -18.05 -18.55 31.49
CA ASP A 114 -19.08 -18.91 30.49
C ASP A 114 -18.83 -18.25 29.14
N ALA A 115 -19.51 -18.75 28.10
CA ALA A 115 -19.33 -18.28 26.72
C ALA A 115 -19.65 -16.78 26.53
N LYS A 116 -20.63 -16.25 27.30
CA LYS A 116 -21.00 -14.84 27.22
C LYS A 116 -19.86 -13.95 27.73
N THR A 117 -19.33 -14.25 28.90
CA THR A 117 -18.19 -13.55 29.51
C THR A 117 -16.95 -13.67 28.63
N LEU A 118 -16.73 -14.80 27.97
CA LEU A 118 -15.63 -14.98 27.03
C LEU A 118 -15.75 -14.03 25.81
N ILE A 119 -16.94 -13.85 25.26
CA ILE A 119 -17.19 -12.90 24.15
C ILE A 119 -16.93 -11.45 24.62
N GLU A 120 -17.34 -11.10 25.83
CA GLU A 120 -17.07 -9.78 26.41
C GLU A 120 -15.56 -9.54 26.58
N ILE A 121 -14.82 -10.53 27.07
CA ILE A 121 -13.34 -10.47 27.16
C ILE A 121 -12.72 -10.24 25.77
N ILE A 122 -13.16 -10.96 24.73
CA ILE A 122 -12.69 -10.76 23.35
C ILE A 122 -12.93 -9.32 22.92
N TRP A 123 -14.13 -8.80 23.16
CA TRP A 123 -14.51 -7.46 22.76
C TRP A 123 -13.62 -6.38 23.39
N TYR A 124 -13.26 -6.54 24.66
CA TYR A 124 -12.40 -5.60 25.37
C TYR A 124 -10.90 -5.76 25.06
N LEU A 125 -10.45 -6.93 24.63
CA LEU A 125 -9.07 -7.15 24.17
C LEU A 125 -8.86 -6.69 22.72
N LEU A 126 -9.91 -6.58 21.92
CA LEU A 126 -9.83 -6.21 20.52
C LEU A 126 -9.12 -4.86 20.27
N PRO A 127 -9.40 -3.77 21.01
CA PRO A 127 -8.69 -2.50 20.86
C PRO A 127 -7.18 -2.62 21.09
N GLN A 128 -6.75 -3.43 22.06
CA GLN A 128 -5.33 -3.67 22.32
C GLN A 128 -4.65 -4.41 21.17
N ALA A 129 -5.31 -5.44 20.65
CA ALA A 129 -4.81 -6.18 19.49
C ALA A 129 -4.75 -5.29 18.23
N LEU A 130 -5.75 -4.45 18.01
CA LEU A 130 -5.79 -3.52 16.88
C LEU A 130 -4.69 -2.45 16.94
N ALA A 131 -4.31 -1.97 18.12
CA ALA A 131 -3.20 -1.01 18.26
C ALA A 131 -1.89 -1.55 17.68
N VAL A 132 -1.70 -2.88 17.74
CA VAL A 132 -0.52 -3.57 17.16
C VAL A 132 -0.78 -4.02 15.73
N ALA A 133 -1.96 -4.53 15.43
CA ALA A 133 -2.28 -5.11 14.12
C ALA A 133 -2.39 -4.07 13.00
N LEU A 134 -2.85 -2.84 13.28
CA LEU A 134 -3.01 -1.79 12.27
C LEU A 134 -1.69 -1.40 11.60
N PRO A 135 -0.61 -1.02 12.33
CA PRO A 135 0.67 -0.70 11.71
C PRO A 135 1.29 -1.89 10.96
N MET A 136 1.21 -3.09 11.52
CA MET A 136 1.72 -4.30 10.88
C MET A 136 0.95 -4.65 9.61
N GLY A 137 -0.38 -4.54 9.63
CA GLY A 137 -1.24 -4.80 8.48
C GLY A 137 -0.87 -3.94 7.28
N ILE A 138 -0.54 -2.68 7.48
CA ILE A 138 -0.05 -1.77 6.43
C ILE A 138 1.26 -2.29 5.81
N VAL A 139 2.23 -2.70 6.64
CA VAL A 139 3.52 -3.22 6.15
C VAL A 139 3.31 -4.46 5.28
N PHE A 140 2.56 -5.45 5.78
CA PHE A 140 2.26 -6.67 5.03
C PHE A 140 1.45 -6.38 3.77
N GLY A 141 0.45 -5.51 3.86
CA GLY A 141 -0.38 -5.11 2.73
C GLY A 141 0.45 -4.53 1.59
N ILE A 142 1.34 -3.58 1.88
CA ILE A 142 2.17 -2.91 0.88
C ILE A 142 3.19 -3.89 0.27
N LEU A 143 3.95 -4.61 1.10
CA LEU A 143 5.03 -5.46 0.61
C LEU A 143 4.50 -6.67 -0.16
N LEU A 144 3.43 -7.31 0.29
CA LEU A 144 2.80 -8.42 -0.41
C LEU A 144 1.96 -7.97 -1.60
N GLY A 145 1.26 -6.85 -1.49
CA GLY A 145 0.43 -6.32 -2.57
C GLY A 145 1.23 -5.84 -3.77
N LEU A 146 2.31 -5.12 -3.53
CA LEU A 146 3.17 -4.59 -4.60
C LEU A 146 4.16 -5.64 -5.14
N ARG A 147 4.61 -6.61 -4.34
CA ARG A 147 5.52 -7.71 -4.73
C ARG A 147 6.68 -7.27 -5.63
N GLY A 148 7.33 -6.15 -5.31
CA GLY A 148 8.45 -5.62 -6.08
C GLY A 148 8.07 -4.95 -7.39
N ARG A 149 6.80 -4.64 -7.61
CA ARG A 149 6.35 -3.76 -8.71
C ARG A 149 6.63 -2.32 -8.34
N ILE A 150 7.06 -1.54 -9.32
CA ILE A 150 7.20 -0.09 -9.15
C ILE A 150 5.78 0.48 -8.99
N ALA A 151 5.51 1.05 -7.84
CA ALA A 151 4.23 1.70 -7.59
C ALA A 151 4.12 2.97 -8.46
N THR A 152 3.09 3.02 -9.28
CA THR A 152 2.73 4.24 -10.03
C THR A 152 2.37 5.38 -9.08
N PRO A 153 2.40 6.64 -9.51
CA PRO A 153 1.98 7.77 -8.67
C PRO A 153 0.58 7.58 -8.09
N ARG A 154 -0.34 7.00 -8.87
CA ARG A 154 -1.70 6.69 -8.43
C ARG A 154 -1.72 5.66 -7.30
N VAL A 155 -1.00 4.55 -7.45
CA VAL A 155 -0.92 3.50 -6.41
C VAL A 155 -0.26 4.06 -5.15
N ARG A 156 0.78 4.87 -5.28
CA ARG A 156 1.42 5.56 -4.14
C ARG A 156 0.45 6.46 -3.39
N GLY A 157 -0.35 7.25 -4.12
CA GLY A 157 -1.39 8.11 -3.52
C GLY A 157 -2.41 7.30 -2.73
N ILE A 158 -2.95 6.21 -3.30
CA ILE A 158 -3.94 5.36 -2.63
C ILE A 158 -3.35 4.69 -1.39
N VAL A 159 -2.11 4.18 -1.46
CA VAL A 159 -1.42 3.58 -0.32
C VAL A 159 -1.16 4.61 0.78
N ALA A 160 -0.76 5.84 0.42
CA ALA A 160 -0.61 6.93 1.37
C ALA A 160 -1.95 7.27 2.06
N THR A 161 -3.04 7.34 1.30
CA THR A 161 -4.39 7.54 1.87
C THR A 161 -4.76 6.42 2.84
N LEU A 162 -4.49 5.15 2.46
CA LEU A 162 -4.74 4.01 3.35
C LEU A 162 -3.93 4.12 4.65
N ALA A 163 -2.66 4.51 4.58
CA ALA A 163 -1.81 4.71 5.76
C ALA A 163 -2.35 5.83 6.66
N ILE A 164 -2.83 6.94 6.07
CA ILE A 164 -3.47 8.05 6.80
C ILE A 164 -4.75 7.57 7.50
N VAL A 165 -5.61 6.85 6.79
CA VAL A 165 -6.86 6.30 7.38
C VAL A 165 -6.55 5.36 8.54
N CYS A 166 -5.55 4.47 8.38
CA CYS A 166 -5.12 3.60 9.46
C CYS A 166 -4.50 4.37 10.64
N ALA A 167 -3.75 5.44 10.40
CA ALA A 167 -3.22 6.28 11.47
C ALA A 167 -4.33 7.00 12.24
N VAL A 168 -5.33 7.53 11.55
CA VAL A 168 -6.52 8.14 12.18
C VAL A 168 -7.30 7.10 12.99
N ALA A 169 -7.54 5.92 12.42
CA ALA A 169 -8.20 4.82 13.13
C ALA A 169 -7.41 4.37 14.36
N SER A 170 -6.07 4.29 14.24
CA SER A 170 -5.18 3.97 15.36
C SER A 170 -5.21 5.06 16.43
N LEU A 171 -5.26 6.34 16.06
CA LEU A 171 -5.36 7.46 16.99
C LEU A 171 -6.66 7.41 17.79
N VAL A 172 -7.79 7.18 17.11
CA VAL A 172 -9.09 7.01 17.78
C VAL A 172 -9.07 5.79 18.72
N ASN A 173 -8.52 4.68 18.23
CA ASN A 173 -8.41 3.46 19.02
C ASN A 173 -7.56 3.68 20.28
N VAL A 174 -6.34 4.17 20.14
CA VAL A 174 -5.39 4.33 21.26
C VAL A 174 -5.78 5.47 22.19
N GLY A 175 -6.44 6.51 21.66
CA GLY A 175 -6.85 7.69 22.40
C GLY A 175 -8.07 7.49 23.28
N TRP A 176 -9.06 6.71 22.82
CA TRP A 176 -10.36 6.61 23.49
C TRP A 176 -10.84 5.17 23.66
N ILE A 177 -10.79 4.33 22.62
CA ILE A 177 -11.39 3.00 22.65
C ILE A 177 -10.57 2.06 23.56
N LEU A 178 -9.26 2.06 23.40
CA LEU A 178 -8.33 1.22 24.18
C LEU A 178 -8.41 1.51 25.70
N PRO A 179 -8.38 2.77 26.17
CA PRO A 179 -8.54 3.08 27.60
C PRO A 179 -9.85 2.56 28.16
N ALA A 180 -10.97 2.79 27.46
CA ALA A 180 -12.28 2.32 27.88
C ALA A 180 -12.35 0.77 27.91
N GLY A 181 -11.78 0.11 26.91
CA GLY A 181 -11.67 -1.35 26.85
C GLY A 181 -10.84 -1.91 27.99
N ASN A 182 -9.68 -1.32 28.29
CA ASN A 182 -8.82 -1.75 29.40
C ASN A 182 -9.50 -1.62 30.77
N GLN A 183 -10.24 -0.53 30.97
CA GLN A 183 -11.01 -0.34 32.21
C GLN A 183 -12.06 -1.46 32.39
N LYS A 184 -12.86 -1.72 31.36
CA LYS A 184 -13.88 -2.77 31.40
C LYS A 184 -13.28 -4.17 31.49
N PHE A 185 -12.20 -4.44 30.76
CA PHE A 185 -11.47 -5.70 30.90
C PHE A 185 -10.99 -5.95 32.34
N ARG A 186 -10.47 -4.92 33.00
CA ARG A 186 -10.03 -5.02 34.39
C ARG A 186 -11.20 -5.33 35.33
N GLU A 187 -12.32 -4.60 35.20
CA GLU A 187 -13.53 -4.85 36.00
C GLU A 187 -13.98 -6.31 35.87
N LEU A 188 -14.00 -6.84 34.63
CA LEU A 188 -14.40 -8.21 34.34
C LEU A 188 -13.40 -9.24 34.89
N ALA A 189 -12.11 -8.99 34.73
CA ALA A 189 -11.04 -9.86 35.22
C ALA A 189 -11.10 -10.00 36.76
N PHE A 190 -11.43 -8.92 37.47
CA PHE A 190 -11.65 -8.97 38.94
C PHE A 190 -12.83 -9.86 39.34
N GLN A 191 -13.94 -9.74 38.62
CA GLN A 191 -15.13 -10.58 38.90
C GLN A 191 -14.81 -12.06 38.70
N VAL A 192 -14.01 -12.41 37.67
CA VAL A 192 -13.66 -13.80 37.35
C VAL A 192 -12.64 -14.41 38.31
N VAL A 193 -11.64 -13.63 38.75
CA VAL A 193 -10.55 -14.13 39.60
C VAL A 193 -10.91 -14.11 41.07
N GLY A 194 -12.04 -13.48 41.45
CA GLY A 194 -12.54 -13.48 42.84
C GLY A 194 -11.66 -12.71 43.81
N GLY A 195 -10.96 -11.67 43.31
CA GLY A 195 -9.99 -10.95 44.13
C GLY A 195 -10.61 -9.90 45.04
N GLU A 196 -10.55 -10.15 46.37
CA GLU A 196 -10.87 -9.17 47.42
C GLU A 196 -9.87 -7.99 47.51
N SER A 197 -8.89 -7.92 46.66
CA SER A 197 -7.79 -6.93 46.74
C SER A 197 -8.21 -5.54 46.26
N ARG A 198 -8.65 -4.71 47.17
CA ARG A 198 -8.85 -3.26 47.03
C ARG A 198 -7.60 -2.50 46.51
N VAL A 199 -6.42 -3.14 46.47
CA VAL A 199 -5.16 -2.58 46.07
C VAL A 199 -5.13 -2.15 44.58
N TYR A 200 -6.04 -2.67 43.76
CA TYR A 200 -6.08 -2.40 42.31
C TYR A 200 -7.13 -1.36 41.87
N LEU A 201 -7.69 -0.60 42.80
CA LEU A 201 -8.70 0.43 42.48
C LEU A 201 -8.13 1.71 41.86
N SER A 202 -6.81 1.90 41.86
CA SER A 202 -6.21 3.03 41.14
C SER A 202 -6.24 2.79 39.62
N ARG A 203 -6.81 3.71 38.88
CA ARG A 203 -6.75 3.69 37.41
C ARG A 203 -5.29 3.58 36.95
N GLY A 204 -4.95 2.49 36.24
CA GLY A 204 -3.63 2.36 35.62
C GLY A 204 -3.47 3.34 34.49
N MET A 205 -2.21 3.73 34.15
CA MET A 205 -1.93 4.62 33.03
C MET A 205 -2.56 4.14 31.70
N ASN A 206 -2.71 2.83 31.53
CA ASN A 206 -3.33 2.23 30.33
C ASN A 206 -4.84 2.49 30.18
N GLU A 207 -5.48 3.03 31.22
CA GLU A 207 -6.92 3.32 31.25
C GLU A 207 -7.22 4.81 31.11
N LEU A 208 -6.19 5.63 31.06
CA LEU A 208 -6.33 7.08 30.89
C LEU A 208 -6.44 7.41 29.40
N THR A 209 -7.31 8.35 29.06
CA THR A 209 -7.42 8.89 27.71
C THR A 209 -6.17 9.72 27.36
N LEU A 210 -5.96 10.02 26.06
CA LEU A 210 -4.87 10.89 25.65
C LEU A 210 -4.94 12.29 26.31
N VAL A 211 -6.14 12.82 26.53
CA VAL A 211 -6.34 14.13 27.15
C VAL A 211 -5.90 14.10 28.63
N GLU A 212 -6.26 13.06 29.37
CA GLU A 212 -5.84 12.86 30.75
C GLU A 212 -4.31 12.64 30.85
N LEU A 213 -3.74 11.87 29.93
CA LEU A 213 -2.29 11.60 29.90
C LEU A 213 -1.45 12.84 29.59
N ALA A 214 -1.96 13.78 28.81
CA ALA A 214 -1.25 15.01 28.47
C ALA A 214 -0.85 15.81 29.71
N SER A 215 -1.65 15.74 30.78
CA SER A 215 -1.37 16.40 32.06
C SER A 215 -0.58 15.56 33.07
N LEU A 216 -0.61 14.21 32.93
CA LEU A 216 -0.08 13.28 33.94
C LEU A 216 1.27 12.66 33.56
N SER A 217 1.50 12.36 32.28
CA SER A 217 2.71 11.66 31.85
C SER A 217 3.09 12.03 30.42
N THR A 218 4.14 12.85 30.28
CA THR A 218 4.68 13.25 28.99
C THR A 218 5.17 12.05 28.16
N PHE A 219 5.76 11.03 28.79
CA PHE A 219 6.22 9.83 28.07
C PHE A 219 5.05 9.02 27.52
N GLU A 220 4.09 8.66 28.35
CA GLU A 220 2.97 7.79 27.94
C GLU A 220 2.08 8.47 26.88
N PHE A 221 1.87 9.79 27.04
CA PHE A 221 1.18 10.58 26.01
C PHE A 221 1.89 10.51 24.66
N ASN A 222 3.20 10.84 24.63
CA ASN A 222 3.97 10.80 23.38
C ASN A 222 4.09 9.38 22.82
N PHE A 223 4.26 8.37 23.67
CA PHE A 223 4.33 6.97 23.26
C PHE A 223 3.07 6.49 22.54
N ARG A 224 1.90 6.83 23.07
CA ARG A 224 0.62 6.49 22.42
C ARG A 224 0.43 7.27 21.13
N LEU A 225 0.82 8.52 21.10
CA LEU A 225 0.73 9.34 19.90
C LEU A 225 1.67 8.80 18.80
N ALA A 226 2.89 8.43 19.16
CA ALA A 226 3.84 7.77 18.26
C ALA A 226 3.27 6.45 17.73
N LEU A 227 2.77 5.57 18.62
CA LEU A 227 2.15 4.32 18.22
C LEU A 227 0.95 4.52 17.28
N ALA A 228 0.14 5.56 17.50
CA ALA A 228 -0.98 5.89 16.63
C ALA A 228 -0.55 6.34 15.24
N LEU A 229 0.58 7.03 15.12
CA LEU A 229 1.12 7.54 13.86
C LEU A 229 2.09 6.58 13.17
N SER A 230 2.49 5.49 13.83
CA SER A 230 3.39 4.47 13.28
C SER A 230 2.94 3.88 11.93
N PRO A 231 1.63 3.76 11.57
CA PRO A 231 1.22 3.34 10.24
C PRO A 231 1.76 4.23 9.12
N LEU A 232 1.98 5.54 9.38
CA LEU A 232 2.56 6.47 8.40
C LEU A 232 4.05 6.18 8.17
N ALA A 233 4.84 6.07 9.24
CA ALA A 233 6.27 5.80 9.16
C ALA A 233 6.55 4.44 8.52
N LEU A 234 5.84 3.41 8.96
CA LEU A 234 5.97 2.05 8.45
C LEU A 234 5.41 1.91 7.02
N GLY A 235 4.34 2.61 6.70
CA GLY A 235 3.78 2.68 5.34
C GLY A 235 4.77 3.30 4.36
N PHE A 236 5.39 4.43 4.74
CA PHE A 236 6.40 5.09 3.92
C PHE A 236 7.67 4.24 3.74
N LEU A 237 8.14 3.58 4.80
CA LEU A 237 9.25 2.63 4.70
C LEU A 237 8.93 1.48 3.76
N SER A 238 7.76 0.86 3.91
CA SER A 238 7.34 -0.27 3.07
C SER A 238 7.25 0.10 1.59
N LEU A 239 6.74 1.30 1.27
CA LEU A 239 6.74 1.84 -0.09
C LEU A 239 8.15 2.06 -0.63
N SER A 240 9.06 2.59 0.19
CA SER A 240 10.45 2.84 -0.19
C SER A 240 11.19 1.54 -0.45
N VAL A 241 11.02 0.55 0.40
CA VAL A 241 11.57 -0.81 0.23
C VAL A 241 11.00 -1.51 -1.00
N ALA A 242 9.69 -1.43 -1.23
CA ALA A 242 9.06 -2.01 -2.41
C ALA A 242 9.60 -1.42 -3.73
N ALA A 243 10.00 -0.14 -3.70
CA ALA A 243 10.49 0.57 -4.89
C ALA A 243 11.95 0.29 -5.25
N ILE A 244 12.81 -0.06 -4.28
CA ILE A 244 14.25 -0.29 -4.50
C ILE A 244 14.54 -1.65 -5.09
N SER A 245 13.66 -2.61 -4.88
CA SER A 245 13.86 -3.97 -5.39
C SER A 245 12.96 -4.25 -6.60
N PRO A 246 13.34 -3.81 -7.78
CA PRO A 246 12.66 -4.17 -9.01
C PRO A 246 12.94 -5.64 -9.29
N GLY A 247 11.92 -6.46 -9.30
CA GLY A 247 12.02 -7.86 -9.63
C GLY A 247 10.81 -8.64 -9.09
N ARG A 248 10.60 -9.81 -9.66
CA ARG A 248 9.51 -10.73 -9.28
C ARG A 248 9.87 -11.37 -7.95
N ARG A 249 9.79 -10.60 -6.84
CA ARG A 249 10.05 -11.16 -5.51
C ARG A 249 9.09 -12.30 -5.22
N ARG A 250 9.65 -13.42 -4.79
CA ARG A 250 8.84 -14.53 -4.26
C ARG A 250 8.06 -14.01 -3.04
N THR A 251 6.85 -14.48 -2.84
CA THR A 251 6.00 -14.13 -1.69
C THR A 251 6.76 -14.29 -0.37
N ILE A 252 7.57 -15.34 -0.26
CA ILE A 252 8.41 -15.63 0.90
C ILE A 252 9.34 -14.46 1.26
N THR A 253 10.03 -13.89 0.28
CA THR A 253 10.95 -12.76 0.52
C THR A 253 10.20 -11.51 0.99
N ALA A 254 9.04 -11.23 0.39
CA ALA A 254 8.20 -10.09 0.80
C ALA A 254 7.66 -10.28 2.22
N THR A 255 7.23 -11.51 2.57
CA THR A 255 6.77 -11.85 3.93
C THR A 255 7.91 -11.74 4.94
N ALA A 256 9.09 -12.28 4.64
CA ALA A 256 10.25 -12.20 5.52
C ALA A 256 10.65 -10.73 5.78
N MET A 257 10.66 -9.88 4.74
CA MET A 257 10.94 -8.44 4.90
C MET A 257 9.88 -7.74 5.74
N ALA A 258 8.59 -8.04 5.53
CA ALA A 258 7.51 -7.47 6.33
C ALA A 258 7.68 -7.86 7.80
N LEU A 259 7.95 -9.14 8.07
CA LEU A 259 8.18 -9.64 9.42
C LEU A 259 9.39 -8.97 10.07
N THR A 260 10.52 -8.86 9.35
CA THR A 260 11.72 -8.20 9.86
C THR A 260 11.46 -6.73 10.23
N ILE A 261 10.76 -5.97 9.38
CA ILE A 261 10.39 -4.58 9.66
C ILE A 261 9.52 -4.51 10.92
N CYS A 262 8.50 -5.36 11.01
CA CYS A 262 7.59 -5.37 12.15
C CYS A 262 8.32 -5.74 13.44
N VAL A 263 9.11 -6.81 13.44
CA VAL A 263 9.88 -7.24 14.62
C VAL A 263 10.85 -6.14 15.06
N ALA A 264 11.62 -5.57 14.13
CA ALA A 264 12.55 -4.48 14.45
C ALA A 264 11.83 -3.28 15.07
N PHE A 265 10.68 -2.89 14.53
CA PHE A 265 9.88 -1.79 15.06
C PHE A 265 9.42 -2.06 16.50
N TYR A 266 8.84 -3.25 16.77
CA TYR A 266 8.36 -3.56 18.12
C TYR A 266 9.48 -3.81 19.13
N VAL A 267 10.62 -4.32 18.70
CA VAL A 267 11.83 -4.41 19.54
C VAL A 267 12.28 -3.00 19.95
N LEU A 268 12.33 -2.05 19.01
CA LEU A 268 12.68 -0.66 19.31
C LEU A 268 11.65 0.01 20.23
N LEU A 269 10.35 -0.21 20.02
CA LEU A 269 9.30 0.27 20.93
C LEU A 269 9.45 -0.31 22.34
N TYR A 270 9.74 -1.59 22.44
CA TYR A 270 9.98 -2.25 23.73
C TYR A 270 11.18 -1.61 24.46
N PHE A 271 12.30 -1.43 23.76
CA PHE A 271 13.48 -0.75 24.31
C PHE A 271 13.17 0.68 24.73
N ALA A 272 12.46 1.44 23.92
CA ALA A 272 12.04 2.81 24.24
C ALA A 272 11.23 2.85 25.54
N ARG A 273 10.31 1.89 25.72
CA ARG A 273 9.47 1.78 26.93
C ARG A 273 10.29 1.40 28.16
N GLN A 274 11.20 0.44 28.05
CA GLN A 274 12.07 0.02 29.17
C GLN A 274 13.02 1.11 29.62
N ASN A 275 13.48 1.95 28.68
CA ASN A 275 14.46 3.02 28.95
C ASN A 275 13.82 4.39 29.13
N SER A 276 12.50 4.47 29.30
CA SER A 276 11.75 5.73 29.47
C SER A 276 12.21 6.59 30.66
N ALA A 277 12.89 5.99 31.64
CA ALA A 277 13.45 6.67 32.81
C ALA A 277 14.82 7.32 32.57
N TYR A 278 15.46 7.08 31.42
CA TYR A 278 16.79 7.59 31.13
C TYR A 278 16.79 9.04 30.60
N LYS A 279 17.98 9.70 30.68
CA LYS A 279 18.22 11.15 30.51
C LYS A 279 17.91 11.75 29.14
N LEU A 280 17.54 10.96 28.11
CA LEU A 280 17.31 11.42 26.72
C LEU A 280 15.98 12.14 26.49
N GLY A 281 15.24 12.44 27.53
CA GLY A 281 13.94 13.08 27.43
C GLY A 281 12.81 12.12 26.98
N PRO A 282 11.69 12.11 27.70
CA PRO A 282 10.61 11.15 27.49
C PRO A 282 9.99 11.21 26.08
N ALA A 283 9.92 12.40 25.48
CA ALA A 283 9.40 12.55 24.13
C ALA A 283 10.33 11.93 23.06
N MET A 284 11.64 12.14 23.16
CA MET A 284 12.61 11.57 22.22
C MET A 284 12.59 10.04 22.23
N MET A 285 12.49 9.43 23.41
CA MET A 285 12.38 7.97 23.53
C MET A 285 11.10 7.43 22.92
N ALA A 286 9.98 8.12 23.10
CA ALA A 286 8.70 7.72 22.55
C ALA A 286 8.68 7.77 21.01
N TRP A 287 9.24 8.83 20.40
CA TRP A 287 9.25 9.01 18.95
C TRP A 287 10.42 8.35 18.24
N GLY A 288 11.46 7.92 18.97
CA GLY A 288 12.69 7.37 18.42
C GLY A 288 12.49 6.29 17.37
N PRO A 289 11.69 5.24 17.61
CA PRO A 289 11.40 4.20 16.63
C PRO A 289 10.80 4.76 15.33
N ASP A 290 9.76 5.59 15.41
CA ASP A 290 9.10 6.15 14.22
C ASP A 290 10.03 7.05 13.42
N LEU A 291 10.82 7.88 14.09
CA LEU A 291 11.82 8.74 13.45
C LEU A 291 12.92 7.91 12.77
N ALA A 292 13.40 6.85 13.40
CA ALA A 292 14.40 5.95 12.81
C ALA A 292 13.87 5.29 11.52
N PHE A 293 12.63 4.82 11.53
CA PHE A 293 12.00 4.20 10.36
C PHE A 293 11.68 5.23 9.28
N ALA A 294 11.21 6.41 9.64
CA ALA A 294 10.97 7.51 8.69
C ALA A 294 12.26 8.00 8.03
N ALA A 295 13.35 8.16 8.80
CA ALA A 295 14.66 8.52 8.28
C ALA A 295 15.21 7.44 7.33
N THR A 296 15.10 6.17 7.72
CA THR A 296 15.49 5.04 6.86
C THR A 296 14.68 5.05 5.55
N ALA A 297 13.38 5.27 5.63
CA ALA A 297 12.52 5.36 4.46
C ALA A 297 12.93 6.51 3.53
N LEU A 298 13.26 7.67 4.09
CA LEU A 298 13.72 8.84 3.34
C LEU A 298 15.07 8.56 2.66
N LEU A 299 16.03 7.98 3.38
CA LEU A 299 17.33 7.61 2.80
C LEU A 299 17.18 6.63 1.65
N LEU A 300 16.33 5.62 1.80
CA LEU A 300 16.03 4.67 0.75
C LEU A 300 15.33 5.34 -0.43
N TYR A 301 14.45 6.29 -0.17
CA TYR A 301 13.76 7.06 -1.21
C TYR A 301 14.74 7.94 -2.01
N LEU A 302 15.67 8.61 -1.36
CA LEU A 302 16.68 9.47 -2.00
C LEU A 302 17.72 8.67 -2.77
N ARG A 303 18.08 7.47 -2.33
CA ARG A 303 19.01 6.55 -3.01
C ARG A 303 18.40 5.82 -4.19
N ARG A 304 17.14 6.09 -4.58
CA ARG A 304 16.56 5.49 -5.78
C ARG A 304 17.43 5.84 -6.98
N PRO A 305 17.92 4.84 -7.73
CA PRO A 305 18.60 5.12 -8.99
C PRO A 305 17.60 5.87 -9.88
N THR A 306 17.91 7.13 -10.17
CA THR A 306 17.26 7.83 -11.27
C THR A 306 17.53 6.96 -12.49
N ARG A 307 16.52 6.29 -13.03
CA ARG A 307 16.66 5.61 -14.33
C ARG A 307 17.10 6.67 -15.30
N SER A 308 18.40 6.73 -15.54
CA SER A 308 19.00 7.61 -16.52
C SER A 308 18.29 7.35 -17.84
N ALA A 309 17.86 8.40 -18.50
CA ALA A 309 17.30 8.37 -19.87
C ALA A 309 18.27 7.69 -20.87
N ALA A 310 19.51 7.43 -20.46
CA ALA A 310 20.53 6.71 -21.20
C ALA A 310 20.14 5.27 -21.58
N SER A 311 19.35 4.55 -20.78
CA SER A 311 18.97 3.17 -21.12
C SER A 311 17.91 3.07 -22.23
N VAL A 312 17.21 4.15 -22.52
CA VAL A 312 16.25 4.21 -23.64
C VAL A 312 17.00 4.46 -24.95
N GLY A 313 18.11 5.21 -24.91
CA GLY A 313 18.97 5.45 -26.08
C GLY A 313 19.72 4.19 -26.54
N GLU A 314 20.22 3.39 -25.60
CA GLU A 314 21.00 2.18 -25.92
C GLU A 314 20.16 1.04 -26.53
N GLN A 315 18.88 0.92 -26.17
CA GLN A 315 17.96 -0.04 -26.79
C GLN A 315 17.56 0.34 -28.22
N ILE A 316 17.65 1.63 -28.57
CA ILE A 316 17.36 2.10 -29.92
C ILE A 316 18.56 1.88 -30.83
N VAL A 317 19.79 1.94 -30.32
CA VAL A 317 21.04 1.79 -31.09
C VAL A 317 21.38 0.31 -31.34
N ASN A 318 21.03 -0.62 -30.43
CA ASN A 318 21.33 -2.05 -30.58
C ASN A 318 20.20 -2.86 -31.25
N GLY A 319 19.20 -2.22 -31.79
CA GLY A 319 18.05 -2.83 -32.48
C GLY A 319 18.15 -2.81 -34.03
N HIS A 320 19.33 -2.63 -34.59
CA HIS A 320 19.56 -2.75 -36.03
C HIS A 320 20.33 -4.02 -36.40
#